data_10646e872f8fa9df08806f3ef4f73ef1
#
_entry.id   10646e872f8fa9df08806f3ef4f73ef1
#
_cell.length_a   1.000
_cell.length_b   1.000
_cell.length_c   1.000
_cell.angle_alpha   90.00
_cell.angle_beta   90.00
_cell.angle_gamma   90.00
#
_symmetry.space_group_name_H-M   'P 1'
#
loop_
_entity.id
_entity.type
_entity.pdbx_description
1 polymer ?
#
loop_
_entity_poly.entity_id
_entity_poly.type
_entity_poly.pdbx_seq_one_letter_code
_entity_poly.pdbx_strand_id
1 'polypeptide(L)'
;MITPEDKELLAKKGISEVQIAEQLACFQKGFPYLKLDAAASVEKGILAPDAEEQKAYLAAWDAYTNSDKTIVKFVPASGAASRMFKNLFEFLDADYTEPTTKFEQTFFESIEKFAFYDDLNTACVRTEGKDIPTLIAEGNYKAVVSGLLNVAGLNYGALPKGLLKFHKYEEGSRTPLEEHLAEGAMYAAGKSGKVNVHFTVSTEHRELFKSLVTEKVDAFAKRYGVDYNITFSEQKPSTDTIAADMENQPFRDNGKLLFRPGGHGALIENLNDLDADVIFIKNIDNVVPDKLKGDTVLYKKLIAGVLVSLQKQAFQYLELLDSGRYTHEQVMDILQFVQKKLFCKNPETKDLEDAELVIYLKNKLNRPMRVCGMVKNVGEPGGGPFLAYNSDGTISLQILESSQIDMNNPEAKEMFEKGTHFNPVDLVCAVRDYKGHKFDLAKYVDKATGFISYKSKSGKDLKALELPGLWNGAMSCLLYTSPSPRDTR
;
A
#
# COMPACT_ATOMS: atom_id res chain seq x y z
N MET A 1 24.34 -3.96 25.02
CA MET A 1 23.88 -4.94 26.04
C MET A 1 22.47 -4.56 26.41
N ILE A 2 21.53 -5.52 26.45
CA ILE A 2 20.12 -5.31 26.79
C ILE A 2 20.02 -5.25 28.33
N THR A 3 19.44 -4.18 28.86
CA THR A 3 19.25 -3.96 30.31
C THR A 3 17.94 -4.62 30.80
N PRO A 4 17.71 -4.76 32.12
CA PRO A 4 16.43 -5.23 32.66
C PRO A 4 15.24 -4.34 32.20
N GLU A 5 15.42 -3.03 32.18
CA GLU A 5 14.40 -2.07 31.71
C GLU A 5 14.09 -2.26 30.21
N ASP A 6 15.13 -2.57 29.41
CA ASP A 6 14.93 -2.91 28.01
C ASP A 6 14.07 -4.18 27.85
N LYS A 7 14.31 -5.21 28.68
CA LYS A 7 13.53 -6.45 28.66
C LYS A 7 12.06 -6.21 28.98
N GLU A 8 11.78 -5.33 29.94
CA GLU A 8 10.41 -4.92 30.26
C GLU A 8 9.74 -4.21 29.06
N LEU A 9 10.45 -3.29 28.41
CA LEU A 9 9.98 -2.60 27.20
C LEU A 9 9.70 -3.58 26.06
N LEU A 10 10.61 -4.54 25.83
CA LEU A 10 10.44 -5.58 24.81
C LEU A 10 9.21 -6.44 25.10
N ALA A 11 9.05 -6.91 26.35
CA ALA A 11 7.88 -7.70 26.76
C ALA A 11 6.58 -6.93 26.55
N LYS A 12 6.53 -5.64 26.89
CA LYS A 12 5.37 -4.77 26.66
C LYS A 12 5.03 -4.62 25.18
N LYS A 13 6.02 -4.62 24.30
CA LYS A 13 5.83 -4.55 22.86
C LYS A 13 5.54 -5.93 22.21
N GLY A 14 5.78 -7.01 22.92
CA GLY A 14 5.71 -8.37 22.35
C GLY A 14 6.88 -8.68 21.41
N ILE A 15 8.04 -8.06 21.61
CA ILE A 15 9.27 -8.27 20.84
C ILE A 15 10.21 -9.17 21.62
N SER A 16 10.74 -10.23 21.00
CA SER A 16 11.70 -11.12 21.63
C SER A 16 13.14 -10.59 21.51
N GLU A 17 14.01 -11.01 22.43
CA GLU A 17 15.45 -10.71 22.35
C GLU A 17 16.07 -11.31 21.05
N VAL A 18 15.52 -12.43 20.56
CA VAL A 18 15.96 -13.05 19.30
C VAL A 18 15.66 -12.12 18.12
N GLN A 19 14.46 -11.53 18.05
CA GLN A 19 14.11 -10.57 17.00
C GLN A 19 15.06 -9.35 17.02
N ILE A 20 15.42 -8.85 18.20
CA ILE A 20 16.39 -7.75 18.33
C ILE A 20 17.76 -8.16 17.81
N ALA A 21 18.23 -9.36 18.16
CA ALA A 21 19.51 -9.86 17.68
C ALA A 21 19.53 -10.04 16.15
N GLU A 22 18.44 -10.56 15.57
CA GLU A 22 18.28 -10.67 14.12
C GLU A 22 18.29 -9.30 13.43
N GLN A 23 17.58 -8.32 13.97
CA GLN A 23 17.53 -6.96 13.42
C GLN A 23 18.89 -6.26 13.52
N LEU A 24 19.59 -6.39 14.62
CA LEU A 24 20.94 -5.84 14.78
C LEU A 24 21.95 -6.52 13.83
N ALA A 25 21.80 -7.83 13.58
CA ALA A 25 22.61 -8.52 12.61
C ALA A 25 22.37 -7.99 11.17
N CYS A 26 21.13 -7.56 10.83
CA CYS A 26 20.84 -6.91 9.55
C CYS A 26 21.60 -5.58 9.39
N PHE A 27 21.73 -4.77 10.45
CA PHE A 27 22.52 -3.54 10.38
C PHE A 27 24.02 -3.81 10.17
N GLN A 28 24.55 -4.90 10.76
CA GLN A 28 25.96 -5.27 10.61
C GLN A 28 26.29 -5.85 9.25
N LYS A 29 25.41 -6.72 8.73
CA LYS A 29 25.61 -7.44 7.47
C LYS A 29 25.13 -6.67 6.25
N GLY A 30 24.18 -5.73 6.42
CA GLY A 30 23.43 -5.14 5.34
C GLY A 30 22.43 -6.11 4.71
N PHE A 31 21.77 -5.66 3.67
CA PHE A 31 20.95 -6.51 2.80
C PHE A 31 21.64 -6.67 1.45
N PRO A 32 21.59 -7.84 0.84
CA PRO A 32 22.07 -7.99 -0.53
C PRO A 32 21.20 -7.16 -1.47
N TYR A 33 21.80 -6.54 -2.46
CA TYR A 33 21.03 -5.99 -3.57
C TYR A 33 20.36 -7.11 -4.35
N LEU A 34 19.15 -6.86 -4.83
CA LEU A 34 18.42 -7.83 -5.62
C LEU A 34 18.99 -7.89 -7.05
N LYS A 35 19.27 -9.09 -7.52
CA LYS A 35 19.71 -9.31 -8.89
C LYS A 35 18.51 -9.19 -9.82
N LEU A 36 18.61 -8.30 -10.80
CA LEU A 36 17.60 -8.09 -11.83
C LEU A 36 17.84 -8.94 -13.06
N ASP A 37 16.76 -9.45 -13.68
CA ASP A 37 16.77 -10.01 -15.01
C ASP A 37 16.37 -8.94 -16.05
N ALA A 38 15.36 -8.13 -15.73
CA ALA A 38 14.93 -7.00 -16.56
C ALA A 38 14.00 -6.05 -15.80
N ALA A 39 13.83 -4.81 -16.31
CA ALA A 39 12.66 -4.02 -16.01
C ALA A 39 11.41 -4.67 -16.64
N ALA A 40 10.30 -4.70 -15.93
CA ALA A 40 9.05 -5.16 -16.51
C ALA A 40 8.44 -4.08 -17.43
N SER A 41 7.85 -4.51 -18.53
CA SER A 41 7.16 -3.67 -19.51
C SER A 41 5.91 -4.37 -20.02
N VAL A 42 5.09 -3.69 -20.80
CA VAL A 42 3.92 -4.31 -21.45
C VAL A 42 4.31 -5.50 -22.32
N GLU A 43 5.52 -5.48 -22.92
CA GLU A 43 6.05 -6.58 -23.71
C GLU A 43 6.64 -7.70 -22.84
N LYS A 44 6.99 -7.39 -21.59
CA LYS A 44 7.69 -8.32 -20.69
C LYS A 44 7.19 -8.19 -19.25
N GLY A 45 6.09 -8.88 -18.94
CA GLY A 45 5.61 -9.07 -17.57
C GLY A 45 4.43 -8.19 -17.13
N ILE A 46 4.12 -7.08 -17.81
CA ILE A 46 2.96 -6.26 -17.52
C ILE A 46 1.83 -6.65 -18.48
N LEU A 47 0.71 -7.09 -17.92
CA LEU A 47 -0.47 -7.45 -18.72
C LEU A 47 -1.16 -6.19 -19.26
N ALA A 48 -1.50 -6.21 -20.54
CA ALA A 48 -2.30 -5.19 -21.21
C ALA A 48 -3.37 -5.90 -22.08
N PRO A 49 -4.44 -6.46 -21.47
CA PRO A 49 -5.43 -7.24 -22.16
C PRO A 49 -6.17 -6.46 -23.23
N ASP A 50 -6.56 -7.14 -24.30
CA ASP A 50 -7.44 -6.58 -25.32
C ASP A 50 -8.89 -6.47 -24.81
N ALA A 51 -9.79 -5.91 -25.64
CA ALA A 51 -11.18 -5.66 -25.26
C ALA A 51 -11.96 -6.95 -24.94
N GLU A 52 -11.69 -8.06 -25.61
CA GLU A 52 -12.37 -9.35 -25.36
C GLU A 52 -11.85 -9.99 -24.05
N GLU A 53 -10.55 -9.96 -23.82
CA GLU A 53 -9.97 -10.39 -22.56
C GLU A 53 -10.48 -9.55 -21.38
N GLN A 54 -10.61 -8.22 -21.54
CA GLN A 54 -11.17 -7.34 -20.51
C GLN A 54 -12.62 -7.72 -20.19
N LYS A 55 -13.46 -8.00 -21.20
CA LYS A 55 -14.83 -8.48 -20.97
C LYS A 55 -14.85 -9.78 -20.17
N ALA A 56 -13.97 -10.72 -20.51
CA ALA A 56 -13.87 -12.00 -19.80
C ALA A 56 -13.47 -11.80 -18.33
N TYR A 57 -12.51 -10.92 -18.04
CA TYR A 57 -12.10 -10.60 -16.66
C TYR A 57 -13.19 -9.87 -15.88
N LEU A 58 -13.90 -8.93 -16.48
CA LEU A 58 -15.05 -8.27 -15.84
C LEU A 58 -16.14 -9.27 -15.50
N ALA A 59 -16.48 -10.18 -16.44
CA ALA A 59 -17.47 -11.23 -16.20
C ALA A 59 -17.02 -12.20 -15.08
N ALA A 60 -15.74 -12.54 -15.02
CA ALA A 60 -15.18 -13.36 -13.94
C ALA A 60 -15.31 -12.68 -12.58
N TRP A 61 -15.03 -11.39 -12.50
CA TRP A 61 -15.21 -10.63 -11.26
C TRP A 61 -16.68 -10.52 -10.86
N ASP A 62 -17.58 -10.21 -11.79
CA ASP A 62 -19.01 -10.13 -11.53
C ASP A 62 -19.57 -11.48 -11.02
N ALA A 63 -19.13 -12.60 -11.60
CA ALA A 63 -19.48 -13.93 -11.10
C ALA A 63 -18.94 -14.20 -9.69
N TYR A 64 -17.71 -13.74 -9.42
CA TYR A 64 -17.08 -13.91 -8.11
C TYR A 64 -17.80 -13.13 -7.02
N THR A 65 -18.22 -11.89 -7.29
CA THR A 65 -18.97 -11.07 -6.32
C THR A 65 -20.34 -11.64 -5.97
N ASN A 66 -20.92 -12.46 -6.84
CA ASN A 66 -22.18 -13.17 -6.60
C ASN A 66 -22.01 -14.54 -5.88
N SER A 67 -20.79 -14.93 -5.59
CA SER A 67 -20.48 -16.15 -4.83
C SER A 67 -20.49 -15.91 -3.31
N ASP A 68 -20.33 -16.99 -2.52
CA ASP A 68 -20.25 -16.90 -1.06
C ASP A 68 -18.84 -16.52 -0.55
N LYS A 69 -18.01 -15.92 -1.41
CA LYS A 69 -16.67 -15.49 -1.08
C LYS A 69 -16.65 -14.15 -0.35
N THR A 70 -15.75 -14.01 0.60
CA THR A 70 -15.58 -12.79 1.38
C THR A 70 -14.58 -11.86 0.70
N ILE A 71 -15.02 -10.66 0.36
CA ILE A 71 -14.23 -9.60 -0.24
C ILE A 71 -14.02 -8.51 0.81
N VAL A 72 -12.79 -8.06 1.00
CA VAL A 72 -12.44 -6.97 1.91
C VAL A 72 -11.65 -5.90 1.16
N LYS A 73 -11.93 -4.64 1.44
CA LYS A 73 -11.10 -3.51 1.06
C LYS A 73 -10.24 -3.10 2.26
N PHE A 74 -8.94 -3.27 2.15
CA PHE A 74 -7.95 -2.94 3.17
C PHE A 74 -7.30 -1.59 2.84
N VAL A 75 -7.39 -0.64 3.75
CA VAL A 75 -6.94 0.73 3.54
C VAL A 75 -5.96 1.15 4.66
N PRO A 76 -4.65 1.19 4.37
CA PRO A 76 -3.69 1.82 5.27
C PRO A 76 -4.01 3.31 5.44
N ALA A 77 -4.38 3.74 6.65
CA ALA A 77 -4.91 5.08 6.93
C ALA A 77 -4.18 5.85 8.04
N SER A 78 -3.12 5.28 8.62
CA SER A 78 -2.35 5.93 9.69
C SER A 78 -1.43 7.06 9.21
N GLY A 79 -1.29 7.26 7.89
CA GLY A 79 -0.36 8.23 7.32
C GLY A 79 -0.69 9.68 7.73
N ALA A 80 0.29 10.35 8.36
CA ALA A 80 0.19 11.75 8.75
C ALA A 80 0.16 12.69 7.54
N ALA A 81 -0.59 13.79 7.65
CA ALA A 81 -0.68 14.82 6.62
C ALA A 81 0.46 15.86 6.68
N SER A 82 1.30 15.83 7.72
CA SER A 82 2.33 16.86 7.97
C SER A 82 3.24 17.14 6.77
N ARG A 83 3.59 16.11 5.99
CA ARG A 83 4.41 16.29 4.78
C ARG A 83 3.69 17.07 3.67
N MET A 84 2.36 16.98 3.59
CA MET A 84 1.57 17.73 2.61
C MET A 84 1.62 19.24 2.88
N PHE A 85 1.75 19.62 4.14
CA PHE A 85 1.73 20.99 4.61
C PHE A 85 3.11 21.55 4.95
N LYS A 86 4.19 20.86 4.56
CA LYS A 86 5.58 21.27 4.86
C LYS A 86 5.83 22.74 4.56
N ASN A 87 5.48 23.20 3.34
CA ASN A 87 5.71 24.57 2.92
C ASN A 87 4.86 25.59 3.72
N LEU A 88 3.67 25.19 4.19
CA LEU A 88 2.85 26.06 5.03
C LEU A 88 3.39 26.15 6.46
N PHE A 89 3.99 25.08 7.01
CA PHE A 89 4.74 25.14 8.26
C PHE A 89 5.95 26.06 8.14
N GLU A 90 6.72 25.92 7.05
CA GLU A 90 7.86 26.79 6.76
C GLU A 90 7.44 28.25 6.65
N PHE A 91 6.28 28.56 6.05
CA PHE A 91 5.73 29.90 6.00
C PHE A 91 5.33 30.43 7.39
N LEU A 92 4.74 29.62 8.26
CA LEU A 92 4.42 30.04 9.64
C LEU A 92 5.67 30.41 10.44
N ASP A 93 6.77 29.67 10.25
CA ASP A 93 8.04 29.85 10.96
C ASP A 93 8.94 30.94 10.33
N ALA A 94 8.61 31.38 9.11
CA ALA A 94 9.40 32.39 8.39
C ALA A 94 9.35 33.77 9.09
N ASP A 95 10.38 34.57 8.86
CA ASP A 95 10.51 35.95 9.36
C ASP A 95 9.75 37.00 8.53
N TYR A 96 9.22 36.60 7.36
CA TYR A 96 8.33 37.41 6.52
C TYR A 96 6.86 37.06 6.76
N THR A 97 5.95 37.97 6.44
CA THR A 97 4.51 37.86 6.70
C THR A 97 3.65 37.70 5.45
N GLU A 98 4.16 38.10 4.29
CA GLU A 98 3.47 38.00 3.02
C GLU A 98 3.94 36.79 2.20
N PRO A 99 3.06 36.17 1.39
CA PRO A 99 3.44 35.06 0.51
C PRO A 99 4.53 35.44 -0.47
N THR A 100 5.71 34.80 -0.40
CA THR A 100 6.88 35.09 -1.22
C THR A 100 7.19 33.98 -2.21
N THR A 101 7.07 32.73 -1.82
CA THR A 101 7.32 31.60 -2.70
C THR A 101 6.15 31.38 -3.67
N LYS A 102 6.44 30.78 -4.81
CA LYS A 102 5.40 30.43 -5.79
C LYS A 102 4.32 29.52 -5.18
N PHE A 103 4.72 28.62 -4.27
CA PHE A 103 3.78 27.74 -3.58
C PHE A 103 2.81 28.55 -2.70
N GLU A 104 3.33 29.45 -1.89
CA GLU A 104 2.53 30.30 -0.99
C GLU A 104 1.56 31.18 -1.77
N GLN A 105 2.04 31.84 -2.83
CA GLN A 105 1.22 32.67 -3.71
C GLN A 105 0.09 31.85 -4.33
N THR A 106 0.40 30.69 -4.93
CA THR A 106 -0.59 29.81 -5.55
C THR A 106 -1.60 29.30 -4.52
N PHE A 107 -1.16 29.00 -3.30
CA PHE A 107 -2.04 28.55 -2.22
C PHE A 107 -3.12 29.61 -1.92
N PHE A 108 -2.72 30.87 -1.69
CA PHE A 108 -3.68 31.95 -1.38
C PHE A 108 -4.52 32.37 -2.59
N GLU A 109 -3.97 32.40 -3.79
CA GLU A 109 -4.72 32.66 -5.03
C GLU A 109 -5.81 31.62 -5.30
N SER A 110 -5.60 30.40 -4.83
CA SER A 110 -6.51 29.28 -5.06
C SER A 110 -7.29 28.84 -3.82
N ILE A 111 -7.21 29.59 -2.72
CA ILE A 111 -7.70 29.15 -1.41
C ILE A 111 -9.19 28.77 -1.42
N GLU A 112 -10.02 29.46 -2.17
CA GLU A 112 -11.46 29.20 -2.29
C GLU A 112 -11.79 27.88 -3.01
N LYS A 113 -10.83 27.34 -3.76
CA LYS A 113 -10.98 26.08 -4.50
C LYS A 113 -10.75 24.85 -3.65
N PHE A 114 -10.10 24.99 -2.49
CA PHE A 114 -9.85 23.85 -1.61
C PHE A 114 -11.13 23.34 -0.96
N ALA A 115 -11.21 22.02 -0.81
CA ALA A 115 -12.37 21.35 -0.22
C ALA A 115 -12.63 21.74 1.24
N PHE A 116 -11.64 22.23 1.94
CA PHE A 116 -11.70 22.67 3.34
C PHE A 116 -11.99 24.18 3.50
N TYR A 117 -12.18 24.94 2.42
CA TYR A 117 -12.28 26.41 2.49
C TYR A 117 -13.37 26.88 3.43
N ASP A 118 -14.59 26.31 3.34
CA ASP A 118 -15.72 26.74 4.16
C ASP A 118 -15.50 26.47 5.66
N ASP A 119 -14.90 25.30 5.96
CA ASP A 119 -14.53 24.94 7.33
C ASP A 119 -13.41 25.85 7.86
N LEU A 120 -12.42 26.13 7.01
CA LEU A 120 -11.32 27.03 7.37
C LEU A 120 -11.83 28.45 7.61
N ASN A 121 -12.73 28.95 6.78
CA ASN A 121 -13.34 30.27 6.98
C ASN A 121 -14.10 30.34 8.31
N THR A 122 -14.87 29.31 8.64
CA THR A 122 -15.56 29.19 9.94
C THR A 122 -14.56 29.15 11.10
N ALA A 123 -13.45 28.43 10.95
CA ALA A 123 -12.40 28.37 11.96
C ALA A 123 -11.73 29.74 12.16
N CYS A 124 -11.41 30.47 11.09
CA CYS A 124 -10.86 31.82 11.16
C CYS A 124 -11.80 32.81 11.86
N VAL A 125 -13.10 32.78 11.54
CA VAL A 125 -14.10 33.60 12.24
C VAL A 125 -14.12 33.28 13.74
N ARG A 126 -14.02 32.02 14.10
CA ARG A 126 -14.02 31.58 15.51
C ARG A 126 -12.75 32.01 16.25
N THR A 127 -11.58 31.91 15.63
CA THR A 127 -10.27 32.16 16.29
C THR A 127 -9.82 33.62 16.21
N GLU A 128 -10.10 34.29 15.09
CA GLU A 128 -9.64 35.66 14.80
C GLU A 128 -10.75 36.69 14.77
N GLY A 129 -12.02 36.27 14.81
CA GLY A 129 -13.19 37.15 14.67
C GLY A 129 -13.38 37.70 13.25
N LYS A 130 -12.67 37.19 12.25
CA LYS A 130 -12.65 37.68 10.87
C LYS A 130 -12.64 36.51 9.89
N ASP A 131 -13.27 36.71 8.74
CA ASP A 131 -13.25 35.74 7.62
C ASP A 131 -11.92 35.78 6.85
N ILE A 132 -11.69 34.77 6.02
CA ILE A 132 -10.47 34.64 5.21
C ILE A 132 -10.24 35.85 4.30
N PRO A 133 -11.24 36.34 3.53
CA PRO A 133 -11.04 37.52 2.68
C PRO A 133 -10.59 38.77 3.48
N THR A 134 -11.16 39.00 4.64
CA THR A 134 -10.77 40.13 5.52
C THR A 134 -9.34 39.97 6.03
N LEU A 135 -8.97 38.78 6.51
CA LEU A 135 -7.60 38.49 6.98
C LEU A 135 -6.57 38.70 5.88
N ILE A 136 -6.85 38.25 4.67
CA ILE A 136 -5.97 38.42 3.50
C ILE A 136 -5.86 39.91 3.12
N ALA A 137 -6.97 40.64 3.10
CA ALA A 137 -6.99 42.07 2.80
C ALA A 137 -6.17 42.91 3.81
N GLU A 138 -6.09 42.45 5.04
CA GLU A 138 -5.28 43.07 6.11
C GLU A 138 -3.81 42.58 6.10
N GLY A 139 -3.41 41.70 5.18
CA GLY A 139 -2.07 41.12 5.12
C GLY A 139 -1.82 40.05 6.20
N ASN A 140 -2.86 39.55 6.88
CA ASN A 140 -2.73 38.57 7.95
C ASN A 140 -2.80 37.13 7.44
N TYR A 141 -1.92 36.80 6.50
CA TYR A 141 -1.86 35.46 5.85
C TYR A 141 -1.53 34.33 6.84
N LYS A 142 -0.66 34.60 7.82
CA LYS A 142 -0.27 33.60 8.83
C LYS A 142 -1.43 33.17 9.74
N ALA A 143 -2.39 34.05 10.01
CA ALA A 143 -3.59 33.70 10.76
C ALA A 143 -4.44 32.66 10.01
N VAL A 144 -4.56 32.80 8.69
CA VAL A 144 -5.28 31.83 7.86
C VAL A 144 -4.58 30.46 7.89
N VAL A 145 -3.25 30.42 7.72
CA VAL A 145 -2.48 29.17 7.78
C VAL A 145 -2.53 28.55 9.19
N SER A 146 -2.46 29.37 10.23
CA SER A 146 -2.63 28.93 11.62
C SER A 146 -4.01 28.31 11.84
N GLY A 147 -5.08 28.93 11.30
CA GLY A 147 -6.44 28.39 11.32
C GLY A 147 -6.55 27.01 10.64
N LEU A 148 -5.75 26.74 9.60
CA LEU A 148 -5.71 25.43 8.95
C LEU A 148 -4.94 24.40 9.77
N LEU A 149 -3.74 24.72 10.23
CA LEU A 149 -2.78 23.75 10.75
C LEU A 149 -2.88 23.51 12.25
N ASN A 150 -3.22 24.53 13.04
CA ASN A 150 -3.14 24.46 14.49
C ASN A 150 -4.41 23.89 15.13
N VAL A 151 -4.26 23.38 16.36
CA VAL A 151 -5.35 22.73 17.12
C VAL A 151 -6.53 23.67 17.43
N ALA A 152 -6.28 24.97 17.54
CA ALA A 152 -7.34 25.97 17.74
C ALA A 152 -8.21 26.15 16.48
N GLY A 153 -7.68 25.82 15.31
CA GLY A 153 -8.39 25.86 14.02
C GLY A 153 -8.90 24.48 13.59
N LEU A 154 -8.47 24.03 12.41
CA LEU A 154 -8.84 22.71 11.84
C LEU A 154 -7.91 21.58 12.26
N ASN A 155 -6.74 21.87 12.83
CA ASN A 155 -5.75 20.90 13.29
C ASN A 155 -5.19 19.99 12.16
N TYR A 156 -5.21 20.44 10.92
CA TYR A 156 -4.74 19.63 9.78
C TYR A 156 -3.25 19.28 9.85
N GLY A 157 -2.47 20.06 10.60
CA GLY A 157 -1.06 19.77 10.85
C GLY A 157 -0.79 18.50 11.64
N ALA A 158 -1.74 18.06 12.48
CA ALA A 158 -1.60 16.88 13.33
C ALA A 158 -2.50 15.71 12.92
N LEU A 159 -3.52 15.94 12.11
CA LEU A 159 -4.48 14.90 11.71
C LEU A 159 -3.91 13.99 10.61
N PRO A 160 -4.36 12.72 10.55
CA PRO A 160 -4.04 11.83 9.45
C PRO A 160 -4.81 12.23 8.18
N LYS A 161 -4.25 11.92 7.02
CA LYS A 161 -4.81 12.25 5.70
C LYS A 161 -6.28 11.83 5.53
N GLY A 162 -6.65 10.68 6.09
CA GLY A 162 -8.00 10.12 5.96
C GLY A 162 -9.13 10.97 6.53
N LEU A 163 -8.81 11.91 7.42
CA LEU A 163 -9.77 12.80 8.09
C LEU A 163 -9.81 14.21 7.51
N LEU A 164 -8.98 14.52 6.53
CA LEU A 164 -8.93 15.84 5.89
C LEU A 164 -9.90 15.88 4.70
N LYS A 165 -10.54 17.01 4.45
CA LYS A 165 -11.38 17.19 3.26
C LYS A 165 -10.53 17.33 2.00
N PHE A 166 -10.69 16.39 1.07
CA PHE A 166 -9.92 16.32 -0.18
C PHE A 166 -10.71 16.81 -1.39
N HIS A 167 -12.00 16.47 -1.49
CA HIS A 167 -12.78 16.75 -2.69
C HIS A 167 -14.04 17.54 -2.36
N LYS A 168 -14.29 18.59 -3.16
CA LYS A 168 -15.48 19.46 -3.05
C LYS A 168 -16.57 18.96 -3.99
N TYR A 169 -17.80 18.85 -3.45
CA TYR A 169 -19.02 18.50 -4.16
C TYR A 169 -20.10 19.54 -3.88
N GLU A 170 -21.19 19.55 -4.63
CA GLU A 170 -22.31 20.46 -4.40
C GLU A 170 -22.97 20.24 -3.03
N GLU A 171 -23.08 18.97 -2.61
CA GLU A 171 -23.66 18.58 -1.33
C GLU A 171 -22.69 18.66 -0.13
N GLY A 172 -21.49 19.15 -0.33
CA GLY A 172 -20.45 19.25 0.69
C GLY A 172 -19.15 18.57 0.29
N SER A 173 -18.12 18.71 1.12
CA SER A 173 -16.80 18.14 0.84
C SER A 173 -16.62 16.77 1.49
N ARG A 174 -15.85 15.90 0.84
CA ARG A 174 -15.55 14.54 1.33
C ARG A 174 -14.10 14.40 1.74
N THR A 175 -13.89 13.55 2.75
CA THR A 175 -12.60 13.06 3.18
C THR A 175 -12.18 11.85 2.35
N PRO A 176 -10.89 11.47 2.36
CA PRO A 176 -10.44 10.21 1.75
C PRO A 176 -11.16 8.98 2.32
N LEU A 177 -11.49 8.94 3.61
CA LEU A 177 -12.28 7.84 4.18
C LEU A 177 -13.62 7.71 3.44
N GLU A 178 -14.35 8.80 3.25
CA GLU A 178 -15.64 8.80 2.54
C GLU A 178 -15.49 8.35 1.08
N GLU A 179 -14.40 8.76 0.42
CA GLU A 179 -14.11 8.30 -0.95
C GLU A 179 -13.85 6.78 -1.00
N HIS A 180 -13.19 6.22 0.03
CA HIS A 180 -13.00 4.78 0.13
C HIS A 180 -14.29 4.01 0.42
N LEU A 181 -15.27 4.61 1.13
CA LEU A 181 -16.60 4.01 1.26
C LEU A 181 -17.32 3.95 -0.10
N ALA A 182 -17.30 5.05 -0.85
CA ALA A 182 -17.88 5.09 -2.21
C ALA A 182 -17.24 4.04 -3.13
N GLU A 183 -15.91 3.99 -3.19
CA GLU A 183 -15.18 3.01 -3.99
C GLU A 183 -15.49 1.56 -3.57
N GLY A 184 -15.57 1.28 -2.27
CA GLY A 184 -15.91 -0.05 -1.75
C GLY A 184 -17.25 -0.55 -2.28
N ALA A 185 -18.27 0.32 -2.32
CA ALA A 185 -19.57 0.00 -2.89
C ALA A 185 -19.51 -0.26 -4.40
N MET A 186 -18.64 0.45 -5.12
CA MET A 186 -18.60 0.39 -6.59
C MET A 186 -17.90 -0.87 -7.15
N TYR A 187 -16.88 -1.43 -6.46
CA TYR A 187 -16.14 -2.57 -6.97
C TYR A 187 -15.91 -3.74 -6.00
N ALA A 188 -16.11 -3.53 -4.68
CA ALA A 188 -15.85 -4.53 -3.65
C ALA A 188 -17.10 -5.01 -2.92
N ALA A 189 -18.29 -4.71 -3.43
CA ALA A 189 -19.54 -5.24 -2.91
C ALA A 189 -19.67 -6.73 -3.26
N GLY A 190 -19.82 -7.56 -2.22
CA GLY A 190 -20.09 -8.99 -2.37
C GLY A 190 -21.56 -9.29 -2.53
N LYS A 191 -21.91 -10.58 -2.41
CA LYS A 191 -23.29 -11.06 -2.48
C LYS A 191 -24.19 -10.29 -1.52
N SER A 192 -25.39 -9.98 -1.98
CA SER A 192 -26.39 -9.18 -1.22
C SER A 192 -25.96 -7.76 -0.87
N GLY A 193 -24.99 -7.17 -1.57
CA GLY A 193 -24.53 -5.80 -1.38
C GLY A 193 -23.69 -5.58 -0.13
N LYS A 194 -23.12 -6.63 0.45
CA LYS A 194 -22.23 -6.51 1.62
C LYS A 194 -20.88 -5.93 1.23
N VAL A 195 -20.45 -4.84 1.89
CA VAL A 195 -19.18 -4.14 1.67
C VAL A 195 -18.36 -4.18 2.95
N ASN A 196 -17.23 -4.90 2.93
CA ASN A 196 -16.31 -4.94 4.06
C ASN A 196 -15.14 -3.98 3.78
N VAL A 197 -14.95 -2.99 4.65
CA VAL A 197 -13.81 -2.06 4.58
C VAL A 197 -13.05 -2.13 5.90
N HIS A 198 -11.75 -2.36 5.81
CA HIS A 198 -10.86 -2.40 6.97
C HIS A 198 -9.83 -1.28 6.87
N PHE A 199 -9.78 -0.42 7.89
CA PHE A 199 -8.80 0.65 7.99
C PHE A 199 -7.72 0.32 9.03
N THR A 200 -6.45 0.49 8.68
CA THR A 200 -5.40 0.53 9.70
C THR A 200 -5.13 1.98 10.09
N VAL A 201 -5.26 2.28 11.38
CA VAL A 201 -5.19 3.63 11.93
C VAL A 201 -4.16 3.72 13.05
N SER A 202 -3.72 4.91 13.39
CA SER A 202 -2.95 5.13 14.61
C SER A 202 -3.86 5.14 15.84
N THR A 203 -3.33 4.72 16.98
CA THR A 203 -4.07 4.61 18.25
C THR A 203 -4.70 5.94 18.64
N GLU A 204 -3.95 7.04 18.54
CA GLU A 204 -4.41 8.38 18.90
C GLU A 204 -5.57 8.91 18.04
N HIS A 205 -5.72 8.42 16.80
CA HIS A 205 -6.77 8.91 15.88
C HIS A 205 -7.93 7.94 15.69
N ARG A 206 -7.86 6.75 16.29
CA ARG A 206 -8.87 5.69 16.09
C ARG A 206 -10.30 6.16 16.38
N GLU A 207 -10.50 6.88 17.47
CA GLU A 207 -11.84 7.35 17.84
C GLU A 207 -12.37 8.43 16.88
N LEU A 208 -11.50 9.26 16.31
CA LEU A 208 -11.88 10.22 15.27
C LEU A 208 -12.33 9.51 13.99
N PHE A 209 -11.64 8.47 13.58
CA PHE A 209 -12.06 7.65 12.44
C PHE A 209 -13.40 6.97 12.67
N LYS A 210 -13.61 6.38 13.85
CA LYS A 210 -14.91 5.78 14.23
C LYS A 210 -16.04 6.78 14.22
N SER A 211 -15.82 7.98 14.78
CA SER A 211 -16.81 9.05 14.81
C SER A 211 -17.21 9.48 13.40
N LEU A 212 -16.24 9.66 12.50
CA LEU A 212 -16.50 10.00 11.11
C LEU A 212 -17.30 8.89 10.39
N VAL A 213 -16.95 7.63 10.61
CA VAL A 213 -17.72 6.50 10.05
C VAL A 213 -19.16 6.51 10.56
N THR A 214 -19.36 6.67 11.88
CA THR A 214 -20.70 6.71 12.47
C THR A 214 -21.55 7.85 11.89
N GLU A 215 -20.94 8.99 11.62
CA GLU A 215 -21.63 10.14 11.02
C GLU A 215 -22.03 9.89 9.55
N LYS A 216 -21.18 9.21 8.77
CA LYS A 216 -21.30 9.18 7.31
C LYS A 216 -21.86 7.87 6.74
N VAL A 217 -21.67 6.73 7.41
CA VAL A 217 -21.91 5.41 6.82
C VAL A 217 -23.34 5.20 6.32
N ASP A 218 -24.34 5.67 7.07
CA ASP A 218 -25.76 5.47 6.71
C ASP A 218 -26.13 6.20 5.42
N ALA A 219 -25.59 7.41 5.21
CA ALA A 219 -25.81 8.16 3.98
C ALA A 219 -25.20 7.45 2.76
N PHE A 220 -23.99 6.88 2.91
CA PHE A 220 -23.35 6.10 1.84
C PHE A 220 -24.08 4.77 1.61
N ALA A 221 -24.48 4.06 2.66
CA ALA A 221 -25.27 2.83 2.54
C ALA A 221 -26.57 3.06 1.76
N LYS A 222 -27.30 4.13 2.07
CA LYS A 222 -28.51 4.53 1.36
C LYS A 222 -28.22 4.93 -0.09
N ARG A 223 -27.17 5.73 -0.31
CA ARG A 223 -26.80 6.22 -1.67
C ARG A 223 -26.48 5.08 -2.62
N TYR A 224 -25.73 4.07 -2.17
CA TYR A 224 -25.26 2.97 -3.01
C TYR A 224 -26.10 1.69 -2.87
N GLY A 225 -27.07 1.63 -1.97
CA GLY A 225 -27.91 0.44 -1.76
C GLY A 225 -27.11 -0.75 -1.22
N VAL A 226 -26.16 -0.51 -0.32
CA VAL A 226 -25.24 -1.51 0.23
C VAL A 226 -25.28 -1.55 1.75
N ASP A 227 -24.75 -2.64 2.33
CA ASP A 227 -24.57 -2.83 3.75
C ASP A 227 -23.07 -2.83 4.10
N TYR A 228 -22.63 -1.81 4.84
CA TYR A 228 -21.23 -1.66 5.22
C TYR A 228 -20.90 -2.38 6.52
N ASN A 229 -19.82 -3.16 6.48
CA ASN A 229 -19.12 -3.67 7.65
C ASN A 229 -17.73 -3.03 7.72
N ILE A 230 -17.56 -2.05 8.61
CA ILE A 230 -16.32 -1.28 8.72
C ILE A 230 -15.60 -1.65 9.99
N THR A 231 -14.33 -2.05 9.84
CA THR A 231 -13.47 -2.50 10.93
C THR A 231 -12.18 -1.70 10.96
N PHE A 232 -11.53 -1.70 12.12
CA PHE A 232 -10.28 -0.99 12.36
C PHE A 232 -9.27 -1.88 13.04
N SER A 233 -8.00 -1.71 12.70
CA SER A 233 -6.87 -2.24 13.45
C SER A 233 -5.76 -1.20 13.56
N GLU A 234 -4.83 -1.44 14.45
CA GLU A 234 -3.62 -0.65 14.64
C GLU A 234 -2.41 -1.49 14.25
N GLN A 235 -1.34 -0.85 13.79
CA GLN A 235 -0.09 -1.56 13.59
C GLN A 235 0.34 -2.21 14.91
N LYS A 236 0.67 -3.49 14.87
CA LYS A 236 1.06 -4.23 16.08
C LYS A 236 2.41 -3.72 16.61
N PRO A 237 2.51 -3.38 17.91
CA PRO A 237 3.79 -2.94 18.51
C PRO A 237 4.93 -3.95 18.37
N SER A 238 4.60 -5.25 18.24
CA SER A 238 5.57 -6.33 17.99
C SER A 238 6.25 -6.25 16.61
N THR A 239 5.73 -5.45 15.70
CA THR A 239 6.29 -5.21 14.35
C THR A 239 7.20 -3.98 14.30
N ASP A 240 7.35 -3.25 15.41
CA ASP A 240 8.30 -2.14 15.48
C ASP A 240 9.74 -2.66 15.33
N THR A 241 10.56 -1.89 14.63
CA THR A 241 11.97 -2.22 14.43
C THR A 241 12.87 -1.38 15.33
N ILE A 242 13.94 -2.00 15.85
CA ILE A 242 14.93 -1.27 16.62
C ILE A 242 15.71 -0.32 15.70
N ALA A 243 16.02 0.89 16.19
CA ALA A 243 16.96 1.78 15.53
C ALA A 243 18.39 1.46 15.96
N ALA A 244 19.36 1.65 15.06
CA ALA A 244 20.78 1.52 15.35
C ALA A 244 21.50 2.87 15.17
N ASP A 245 22.60 3.05 15.89
CA ASP A 245 23.52 4.15 15.64
C ASP A 245 24.42 3.89 14.42
N MET A 246 25.34 4.79 14.14
CA MET A 246 26.22 4.67 12.97
C MET A 246 27.23 3.52 13.10
N GLU A 247 27.49 3.05 14.33
CA GLU A 247 28.35 1.90 14.69
C GLU A 247 27.56 0.57 14.77
N ASN A 248 26.29 0.57 14.35
CA ASN A 248 25.39 -0.59 14.38
C ASN A 248 25.04 -1.10 15.79
N GLN A 249 25.19 -0.24 16.82
CA GLN A 249 24.70 -0.54 18.15
C GLN A 249 23.26 -0.06 18.33
N PRO A 250 22.50 -0.60 19.29
CA PRO A 250 21.15 -0.11 19.56
C PRO A 250 21.14 1.39 19.86
N PHE A 251 20.38 2.15 19.08
CA PHE A 251 20.22 3.58 19.31
C PHE A 251 19.43 3.83 20.59
N ARG A 252 19.92 4.72 21.44
CA ARG A 252 19.27 5.09 22.70
C ARG A 252 18.92 6.57 22.70
N ASP A 253 17.65 6.83 23.02
CA ASP A 253 17.15 8.18 23.26
C ASP A 253 16.87 8.32 24.77
N ASN A 254 17.58 9.24 25.43
CA ASN A 254 17.52 9.39 26.89
C ASN A 254 17.70 8.06 27.67
N GLY A 255 18.64 7.24 27.24
CA GLY A 255 18.99 5.95 27.85
C GLY A 255 18.06 4.77 27.45
N LYS A 256 16.93 5.02 26.81
CA LYS A 256 15.97 3.98 26.38
C LYS A 256 16.21 3.56 24.95
N LEU A 257 15.97 2.28 24.63
CA LEU A 257 15.98 1.80 23.26
C LEU A 257 14.96 2.55 22.40
N LEU A 258 15.39 2.99 21.22
CA LEU A 258 14.51 3.62 20.26
C LEU A 258 13.95 2.57 19.28
N PHE A 259 12.64 2.52 19.20
CA PHE A 259 11.91 1.75 18.21
C PHE A 259 11.27 2.67 17.17
N ARG A 260 11.15 2.16 15.95
CA ARG A 260 10.45 2.84 14.87
C ARG A 260 9.30 1.97 14.39
N PRO A 261 8.16 2.57 14.04
CA PRO A 261 7.09 1.83 13.38
C PRO A 261 7.62 1.13 12.13
N GLY A 262 7.24 -0.13 11.94
CA GLY A 262 7.69 -0.93 10.80
C GLY A 262 7.12 -0.50 9.43
N GLY A 263 6.33 0.55 9.40
CA GLY A 263 5.73 1.08 8.17
C GLY A 263 4.82 0.06 7.47
N HIS A 264 4.84 0.09 6.16
CA HIS A 264 4.00 -0.79 5.34
C HIS A 264 4.36 -2.28 5.47
N GLY A 265 5.63 -2.60 5.76
CA GLY A 265 6.07 -3.98 5.99
C GLY A 265 5.37 -4.62 7.17
N ALA A 266 5.15 -3.85 8.23
CA ALA A 266 4.47 -4.30 9.43
C ALA A 266 2.99 -4.65 9.19
N LEU A 267 2.34 -4.03 8.21
CA LEU A 267 0.91 -4.22 7.94
C LEU A 267 0.58 -5.60 7.35
N ILE A 268 1.58 -6.39 6.96
CA ILE A 268 1.36 -7.80 6.60
C ILE A 268 0.72 -8.59 7.74
N GLU A 269 1.03 -8.26 8.99
CA GLU A 269 0.44 -8.87 10.17
C GLU A 269 -1.06 -8.52 10.31
N ASN A 270 -1.42 -7.25 10.04
CA ASN A 270 -2.82 -6.81 10.03
C ASN A 270 -3.60 -7.48 8.90
N LEU A 271 -2.99 -7.60 7.72
CA LEU A 271 -3.58 -8.28 6.57
C LEU A 271 -3.80 -9.77 6.87
N ASN A 272 -2.84 -10.41 7.53
CA ASN A 272 -2.89 -11.82 7.91
C ASN A 272 -4.01 -12.15 8.91
N ASP A 273 -4.42 -11.19 9.74
CA ASP A 273 -5.50 -11.35 10.70
C ASP A 273 -6.91 -11.35 10.04
N LEU A 274 -7.04 -10.81 8.82
CA LEU A 274 -8.34 -10.71 8.15
C LEU A 274 -8.87 -12.09 7.71
N ASP A 275 -10.15 -12.31 7.92
CA ASP A 275 -10.86 -13.47 7.39
C ASP A 275 -11.51 -13.11 6.04
N ALA A 276 -10.77 -13.33 4.97
CA ALA A 276 -11.17 -12.98 3.62
C ALA A 276 -10.65 -13.98 2.58
N ASP A 277 -11.31 -14.01 1.42
CA ASP A 277 -10.85 -14.73 0.23
C ASP A 277 -10.03 -13.80 -0.68
N VAL A 278 -10.54 -12.61 -0.93
CA VAL A 278 -9.92 -11.57 -1.76
C VAL A 278 -9.86 -10.25 -1.01
N ILE A 279 -8.71 -9.60 -1.07
CA ILE A 279 -8.46 -8.33 -0.39
C ILE A 279 -7.93 -7.30 -1.40
N PHE A 280 -8.68 -6.21 -1.59
CA PHE A 280 -8.18 -5.02 -2.27
C PHE A 280 -7.34 -4.18 -1.31
N ILE A 281 -6.19 -3.71 -1.75
CA ILE A 281 -5.31 -2.84 -0.97
C ILE A 281 -5.11 -1.53 -1.74
N LYS A 282 -5.37 -0.41 -1.08
CA LYS A 282 -5.18 0.93 -1.64
C LYS A 282 -4.91 1.91 -0.52
N ASN A 283 -3.90 2.77 -0.67
CA ASN A 283 -3.58 3.79 0.33
C ASN A 283 -4.72 4.79 0.50
N ILE A 284 -4.85 5.33 1.72
CA ILE A 284 -5.91 6.28 2.10
C ILE A 284 -5.99 7.51 1.19
N ASP A 285 -4.85 8.04 0.75
CA ASP A 285 -4.76 9.25 -0.06
C ASP A 285 -4.80 9.01 -1.58
N ASN A 286 -4.86 7.75 -2.01
CA ASN A 286 -5.01 7.40 -3.42
C ASN A 286 -6.48 7.37 -3.82
N VAL A 287 -7.11 8.52 -3.85
CA VAL A 287 -8.54 8.70 -4.15
C VAL A 287 -8.76 9.79 -5.18
N VAL A 288 -9.84 9.68 -5.92
CA VAL A 288 -10.25 10.65 -6.95
C VAL A 288 -11.69 11.08 -6.75
N PRO A 289 -12.09 12.28 -7.20
CA PRO A 289 -13.50 12.69 -7.15
C PRO A 289 -14.39 11.83 -8.06
N ASP A 290 -15.71 11.83 -7.79
CA ASP A 290 -16.69 10.96 -8.46
C ASP A 290 -16.61 11.02 -9.98
N LYS A 291 -16.35 12.19 -10.56
CA LYS A 291 -16.22 12.37 -12.02
C LYS A 291 -15.08 11.57 -12.66
N LEU A 292 -14.08 11.16 -11.87
CA LEU A 292 -12.92 10.38 -12.32
C LEU A 292 -12.96 8.92 -11.82
N LYS A 293 -13.95 8.53 -11.01
CA LYS A 293 -14.04 7.17 -10.47
C LYS A 293 -14.35 6.08 -11.50
N GLY A 294 -14.90 6.45 -12.66
CA GLY A 294 -15.23 5.48 -13.71
C GLY A 294 -14.05 4.57 -14.07
N ASP A 295 -12.91 5.17 -14.38
CA ASP A 295 -11.68 4.43 -14.71
C ASP A 295 -11.15 3.67 -13.50
N THR A 296 -11.13 4.28 -12.31
CA THR A 296 -10.72 3.60 -11.09
C THR A 296 -11.51 2.32 -10.86
N VAL A 297 -12.84 2.38 -10.96
CA VAL A 297 -13.73 1.23 -10.77
C VAL A 297 -13.51 0.16 -11.84
N LEU A 298 -13.41 0.57 -13.11
CA LEU A 298 -13.16 -0.33 -14.22
C LEU A 298 -11.88 -1.13 -14.01
N TYR A 299 -10.76 -0.45 -13.75
CA TYR A 299 -9.47 -1.12 -13.60
C TYR A 299 -9.35 -1.90 -12.30
N LYS A 300 -10.02 -1.50 -11.22
CA LYS A 300 -10.14 -2.32 -10.00
C LYS A 300 -10.84 -3.64 -10.26
N LYS A 301 -11.94 -3.62 -10.99
CA LYS A 301 -12.65 -4.85 -11.40
C LYS A 301 -11.80 -5.71 -12.34
N LEU A 302 -11.04 -5.09 -13.26
CA LEU A 302 -10.16 -5.81 -14.17
C LEU A 302 -9.04 -6.54 -13.46
N ILE A 303 -8.29 -5.88 -12.55
CA ILE A 303 -7.22 -6.56 -11.79
C ILE A 303 -7.77 -7.68 -10.91
N ALA A 304 -8.96 -7.49 -10.34
CA ALA A 304 -9.64 -8.53 -9.57
C ALA A 304 -10.09 -9.70 -10.47
N GLY A 305 -10.60 -9.42 -11.66
CA GLY A 305 -10.97 -10.44 -12.64
C GLY A 305 -9.77 -11.28 -13.10
N VAL A 306 -8.62 -10.65 -13.35
CA VAL A 306 -7.36 -11.35 -13.62
C VAL A 306 -7.00 -12.27 -12.46
N LEU A 307 -7.03 -11.76 -11.22
CA LEU A 307 -6.69 -12.52 -10.03
C LEU A 307 -7.54 -13.77 -9.90
N VAL A 308 -8.86 -13.63 -9.91
CA VAL A 308 -9.77 -14.77 -9.68
C VAL A 308 -9.76 -15.77 -10.83
N SER A 309 -9.52 -15.32 -12.06
CA SER A 309 -9.37 -16.20 -13.23
C SER A 309 -8.12 -17.07 -13.12
N LEU A 310 -6.98 -16.46 -12.79
CA LEU A 310 -5.72 -17.20 -12.66
C LEU A 310 -5.71 -18.10 -11.42
N GLN A 311 -6.32 -17.65 -10.31
CA GLN A 311 -6.47 -18.48 -9.11
C GLN A 311 -7.33 -19.71 -9.41
N LYS A 312 -8.45 -19.54 -10.10
CA LYS A 312 -9.32 -20.67 -10.51
C LYS A 312 -8.54 -21.70 -11.32
N GLN A 313 -7.77 -21.26 -12.28
CA GLN A 313 -6.95 -22.16 -13.11
C GLN A 313 -5.86 -22.85 -12.27
N ALA A 314 -5.19 -22.11 -11.40
CA ALA A 314 -4.18 -22.68 -10.50
C ALA A 314 -4.78 -23.74 -9.57
N PHE A 315 -5.99 -23.52 -9.05
CA PHE A 315 -6.69 -24.49 -8.19
C PHE A 315 -7.08 -25.77 -8.94
N GLN A 316 -7.55 -25.64 -10.18
CA GLN A 316 -7.85 -26.80 -11.03
C GLN A 316 -6.58 -27.63 -11.29
N TYR A 317 -5.45 -26.98 -11.52
CA TYR A 317 -4.17 -27.67 -11.69
C TYR A 317 -3.69 -28.34 -10.41
N LEU A 318 -3.86 -27.71 -9.25
CA LEU A 318 -3.54 -28.32 -7.95
C LEU A 318 -4.37 -29.57 -7.68
N GLU A 319 -5.69 -29.51 -7.94
CA GLU A 319 -6.58 -30.68 -7.83
C GLU A 319 -6.18 -31.80 -8.77
N LEU A 320 -5.82 -31.48 -10.01
CA LEU A 320 -5.32 -32.45 -10.98
C LEU A 320 -4.03 -33.15 -10.48
N LEU A 321 -3.06 -32.34 -10.04
CA LEU A 321 -1.79 -32.88 -9.52
C LEU A 321 -1.98 -33.70 -8.24
N ASP A 322 -2.90 -33.31 -7.35
CA ASP A 322 -3.25 -34.06 -6.15
C ASP A 322 -3.94 -35.40 -6.45
N SER A 323 -4.67 -35.47 -7.57
CA SER A 323 -5.33 -36.72 -7.97
C SER A 323 -4.35 -37.84 -8.33
N GLY A 324 -3.10 -37.51 -8.66
CA GLY A 324 -2.10 -38.44 -9.19
C GLY A 324 -2.45 -39.01 -10.58
N ARG A 325 -3.53 -38.50 -11.21
CA ARG A 325 -4.02 -38.98 -12.53
C ARG A 325 -3.80 -37.92 -13.59
N TYR A 326 -2.55 -37.69 -13.94
CA TYR A 326 -2.13 -36.73 -14.95
C TYR A 326 -1.17 -37.36 -15.96
N THR A 327 -1.13 -36.79 -17.16
CA THR A 327 -0.18 -37.15 -18.19
C THR A 327 1.05 -36.23 -18.14
N HIS A 328 2.14 -36.64 -18.76
CA HIS A 328 3.31 -35.77 -18.93
C HIS A 328 2.94 -34.46 -19.66
N GLU A 329 2.10 -34.53 -20.69
CA GLU A 329 1.63 -33.36 -21.42
C GLU A 329 0.91 -32.37 -20.53
N GLN A 330 0.03 -32.84 -19.63
CA GLN A 330 -0.66 -31.99 -18.65
C GLN A 330 0.33 -31.36 -17.67
N VAL A 331 1.36 -32.04 -17.23
CA VAL A 331 2.42 -31.47 -16.39
C VAL A 331 3.15 -30.36 -17.12
N MET A 332 3.45 -30.54 -18.41
CA MET A 332 4.09 -29.52 -19.25
C MET A 332 3.18 -28.31 -19.49
N ASP A 333 1.86 -28.50 -19.65
CA ASP A 333 0.90 -27.40 -19.74
C ASP A 333 0.86 -26.57 -18.46
N ILE A 334 0.92 -27.23 -17.30
CA ILE A 334 0.99 -26.55 -16.00
C ILE A 334 2.30 -25.77 -15.86
N LEU A 335 3.41 -26.34 -16.31
CA LEU A 335 4.69 -25.63 -16.32
C LEU A 335 4.61 -24.37 -17.19
N GLN A 336 4.02 -24.47 -18.38
CA GLN A 336 3.81 -23.30 -19.25
C GLN A 336 2.92 -22.24 -18.59
N PHE A 337 1.87 -22.64 -17.87
CA PHE A 337 1.04 -21.70 -17.11
C PHE A 337 1.84 -20.96 -16.05
N VAL A 338 2.66 -21.67 -15.27
CA VAL A 338 3.52 -21.05 -14.25
C VAL A 338 4.52 -20.08 -14.88
N GLN A 339 5.14 -20.46 -16.00
CA GLN A 339 6.14 -19.63 -16.67
C GLN A 339 5.57 -18.43 -17.41
N LYS A 340 4.43 -18.60 -18.12
CA LYS A 340 3.89 -17.58 -19.04
C LYS A 340 2.77 -16.76 -18.43
N LYS A 341 1.95 -17.34 -17.55
CA LYS A 341 0.81 -16.65 -16.92
C LYS A 341 1.15 -16.15 -15.52
N LEU A 342 1.93 -16.89 -14.75
CA LEU A 342 2.38 -16.45 -13.42
C LEU A 342 3.77 -15.80 -13.45
N PHE A 343 4.39 -15.70 -14.62
CA PHE A 343 5.73 -15.11 -14.83
C PHE A 343 6.79 -15.60 -13.84
N CYS A 344 6.71 -16.88 -13.46
CA CYS A 344 7.68 -17.52 -12.60
C CYS A 344 8.49 -18.54 -13.43
N LYS A 345 9.75 -18.22 -13.67
CA LYS A 345 10.67 -19.05 -14.48
C LYS A 345 11.73 -19.67 -13.58
N ASN A 346 12.04 -20.93 -13.82
CA ASN A 346 13.22 -21.60 -13.26
C ASN A 346 13.99 -22.30 -14.37
N PRO A 347 15.21 -21.87 -14.68
CA PRO A 347 16.03 -22.50 -15.70
C PRO A 347 16.32 -23.98 -15.46
N GLU A 348 16.29 -24.43 -14.21
CA GLU A 348 16.59 -25.82 -13.81
C GLU A 348 15.43 -26.78 -14.05
N THR A 349 14.22 -26.30 -14.36
CA THR A 349 13.05 -27.18 -14.57
C THR A 349 13.19 -28.14 -15.74
N LYS A 350 14.05 -27.83 -16.69
CA LYS A 350 14.37 -28.71 -17.85
C LYS A 350 15.09 -30.00 -17.46
N ASP A 351 15.75 -30.00 -16.31
CA ASP A 351 16.58 -31.11 -15.81
C ASP A 351 15.82 -31.94 -14.74
N LEU A 352 14.55 -31.59 -14.41
CA LEU A 352 13.73 -32.28 -13.43
C LEU A 352 12.93 -33.42 -14.04
N GLU A 353 12.91 -34.56 -13.35
CA GLU A 353 11.96 -35.64 -13.64
C GLU A 353 10.53 -35.24 -13.30
N ASP A 354 9.53 -35.91 -13.90
CA ASP A 354 8.08 -35.55 -13.70
C ASP A 354 7.69 -35.46 -12.23
N ALA A 355 8.16 -36.38 -11.39
CA ALA A 355 7.84 -36.37 -9.97
C ALA A 355 8.39 -35.12 -9.24
N GLU A 356 9.61 -34.73 -9.54
CA GLU A 356 10.24 -33.52 -8.99
C GLU A 356 9.56 -32.26 -9.54
N LEU A 357 9.23 -32.27 -10.82
CA LEU A 357 8.52 -31.18 -11.48
C LEU A 357 7.12 -30.97 -10.87
N VAL A 358 6.39 -32.04 -10.56
CA VAL A 358 5.10 -31.95 -9.89
C VAL A 358 5.22 -31.34 -8.50
N ILE A 359 6.24 -31.67 -7.72
CA ILE A 359 6.50 -31.05 -6.40
C ILE A 359 6.77 -29.56 -6.57
N TYR A 360 7.64 -29.19 -7.53
CA TYR A 360 7.93 -27.80 -7.86
C TYR A 360 6.68 -27.02 -8.26
N LEU A 361 5.85 -27.58 -9.15
CA LEU A 361 4.63 -26.94 -9.63
C LEU A 361 3.61 -26.74 -8.51
N LYS A 362 3.39 -27.73 -7.64
CA LYS A 362 2.53 -27.60 -6.46
C LYS A 362 2.98 -26.44 -5.56
N ASN A 363 4.28 -26.33 -5.31
CA ASN A 363 4.84 -25.24 -4.50
C ASN A 363 4.65 -23.86 -5.14
N LYS A 364 4.71 -23.76 -6.47
CA LYS A 364 4.54 -22.50 -7.19
C LYS A 364 3.09 -22.10 -7.42
N LEU A 365 2.16 -23.04 -7.40
CA LEU A 365 0.73 -22.79 -7.54
C LEU A 365 0.03 -22.55 -6.21
N ASN A 366 0.42 -23.26 -5.14
CA ASN A 366 -0.23 -23.20 -3.83
C ASN A 366 0.40 -22.12 -2.92
N ARG A 367 0.22 -20.87 -3.27
CA ARG A 367 0.71 -19.72 -2.52
C ARG A 367 -0.21 -18.50 -2.69
N PRO A 368 -0.12 -17.50 -1.80
CA PRO A 368 -0.84 -16.25 -1.98
C PRO A 368 -0.50 -15.61 -3.32
N MET A 369 -1.48 -14.96 -3.93
CA MET A 369 -1.35 -14.31 -5.23
C MET A 369 -1.80 -12.87 -5.14
N ARG A 370 -1.13 -11.95 -5.83
CA ARG A 370 -1.55 -10.56 -5.97
C ARG A 370 -1.46 -10.10 -7.42
N VAL A 371 -2.38 -9.23 -7.79
CA VAL A 371 -2.30 -8.46 -9.04
C VAL A 371 -2.13 -7.01 -8.67
N CYS A 372 -1.07 -6.38 -9.17
CA CYS A 372 -0.73 -4.99 -8.88
C CYS A 372 -1.01 -4.11 -10.10
N GLY A 373 -1.77 -3.04 -9.90
CA GLY A 373 -1.97 -2.00 -10.89
C GLY A 373 -0.67 -1.26 -11.15
N MET A 374 -0.32 -1.08 -12.43
CA MET A 374 0.84 -0.32 -12.88
C MET A 374 0.36 0.88 -13.68
N VAL A 375 1.00 2.02 -13.48
CA VAL A 375 0.79 3.23 -14.28
C VAL A 375 2.11 3.69 -14.87
N LYS A 376 2.04 4.42 -16.00
CA LYS A 376 3.25 5.00 -16.60
C LYS A 376 3.96 5.90 -15.60
N ASN A 377 5.27 5.75 -15.52
CA ASN A 377 6.12 6.60 -14.70
C ASN A 377 6.44 7.88 -15.49
N VAL A 378 6.05 9.04 -14.94
CA VAL A 378 6.34 10.36 -15.47
C VAL A 378 7.15 11.20 -14.48
N GLY A 379 7.89 10.55 -13.57
CA GLY A 379 8.78 11.16 -12.60
C GLY A 379 8.28 11.07 -11.15
N GLU A 380 7.22 10.31 -10.87
CA GLU A 380 6.78 10.08 -9.50
C GLU A 380 7.70 9.10 -8.77
N PRO A 381 7.92 9.32 -7.45
CA PRO A 381 8.59 8.35 -6.61
C PRO A 381 7.68 7.14 -6.33
N GLY A 382 8.26 5.95 -6.33
CA GLY A 382 7.53 4.73 -6.00
C GLY A 382 8.28 3.48 -6.43
N GLY A 383 7.79 2.32 -6.01
CA GLY A 383 8.36 1.05 -6.39
C GLY A 383 8.14 0.76 -7.89
N GLY A 384 9.21 0.36 -8.57
CA GLY A 384 9.18 -0.04 -9.97
C GLY A 384 8.98 -1.55 -10.15
N PRO A 385 8.37 -1.99 -11.25
CA PRO A 385 8.18 -3.40 -11.57
C PRO A 385 9.41 -3.98 -12.26
N PHE A 386 9.92 -5.12 -11.74
CA PHE A 386 11.08 -5.82 -12.28
C PHE A 386 10.86 -7.32 -12.32
N LEU A 387 11.56 -7.99 -13.22
CA LEU A 387 11.84 -9.41 -13.15
C LEU A 387 13.12 -9.58 -12.33
N ALA A 388 13.03 -10.24 -11.19
CA ALA A 388 14.12 -10.39 -10.24
C ALA A 388 14.38 -11.86 -9.91
N TYR A 389 15.65 -12.19 -9.63
CA TYR A 389 16.04 -13.51 -9.13
C TYR A 389 15.63 -13.63 -7.66
N ASN A 390 14.96 -14.73 -7.33
CA ASN A 390 14.60 -15.09 -5.97
C ASN A 390 15.66 -15.99 -5.33
N SER A 391 15.61 -16.15 -4.01
CA SER A 391 16.55 -16.99 -3.24
C SER A 391 16.52 -18.47 -3.63
N ASP A 392 15.43 -18.94 -4.22
CA ASP A 392 15.25 -20.31 -4.71
C ASP A 392 15.68 -20.52 -6.18
N GLY A 393 16.38 -19.55 -6.78
CA GLY A 393 16.86 -19.59 -8.17
C GLY A 393 15.80 -19.27 -9.22
N THR A 394 14.56 -19.07 -8.83
CA THR A 394 13.50 -18.65 -9.78
C THR A 394 13.61 -17.18 -10.14
N ILE A 395 13.08 -16.82 -11.31
CA ILE A 395 12.91 -15.42 -11.74
C ILE A 395 11.43 -15.13 -11.74
N SER A 396 11.01 -14.08 -11.05
CA SER A 396 9.62 -13.67 -10.98
C SER A 396 9.45 -12.15 -10.93
N LEU A 397 8.21 -11.69 -11.14
CA LEU A 397 7.86 -10.29 -11.04
C LEU A 397 7.89 -9.82 -9.58
N GLN A 398 8.52 -8.67 -9.35
CA GLN A 398 8.59 -8.00 -8.06
C GLN A 398 8.47 -6.49 -8.24
N ILE A 399 7.99 -5.81 -7.18
CA ILE A 399 8.01 -4.35 -7.09
C ILE A 399 9.16 -3.98 -6.17
N LEU A 400 10.12 -3.21 -6.68
CA LEU A 400 11.35 -2.88 -5.97
C LEU A 400 11.53 -1.36 -5.85
N GLU A 401 12.02 -0.95 -4.69
CA GLU A 401 12.50 0.40 -4.43
C GLU A 401 13.94 0.57 -4.93
N SER A 402 14.34 1.78 -5.29
CA SER A 402 15.70 2.07 -5.76
C SER A 402 16.80 1.66 -4.77
N SER A 403 16.51 1.73 -3.46
CA SER A 403 17.41 1.30 -2.38
C SER A 403 17.70 -0.21 -2.35
N GLN A 404 16.90 -1.02 -3.04
CA GLN A 404 17.08 -2.47 -3.15
C GLN A 404 17.90 -2.88 -4.37
N ILE A 405 18.29 -1.92 -5.21
CA ILE A 405 19.01 -2.13 -6.48
C ILE A 405 20.41 -1.51 -6.37
N ASP A 406 21.43 -2.25 -6.84
CA ASP A 406 22.79 -1.73 -6.87
C ASP A 406 22.97 -0.68 -7.98
N MET A 407 22.79 0.57 -7.63
CA MET A 407 22.94 1.70 -8.56
C MET A 407 24.41 1.96 -8.98
N ASN A 408 25.39 1.30 -8.36
CA ASN A 408 26.80 1.32 -8.78
C ASN A 408 27.08 0.28 -9.85
N ASN A 409 26.20 -0.70 -10.02
CA ASN A 409 26.27 -1.66 -11.12
C ASN A 409 25.66 -1.05 -12.39
N PRO A 410 26.42 -0.84 -13.48
CA PRO A 410 25.91 -0.18 -14.68
C PRO A 410 24.70 -0.90 -15.32
N GLU A 411 24.67 -2.24 -15.31
CA GLU A 411 23.57 -3.02 -15.88
C GLU A 411 22.29 -2.87 -15.06
N ALA A 412 22.39 -2.95 -13.72
CA ALA A 412 21.25 -2.78 -12.83
C ALA A 412 20.70 -1.34 -12.91
N LYS A 413 21.59 -0.34 -12.97
CA LYS A 413 21.23 1.05 -13.16
C LYS A 413 20.51 1.29 -14.48
N GLU A 414 21.00 0.74 -15.58
CA GLU A 414 20.38 0.83 -16.90
C GLU A 414 18.96 0.20 -16.88
N MET A 415 18.79 -0.99 -16.25
CA MET A 415 17.49 -1.61 -16.11
C MET A 415 16.53 -0.75 -15.29
N PHE A 416 17.01 -0.11 -14.23
CA PHE A 416 16.22 0.79 -13.42
C PHE A 416 15.78 2.04 -14.20
N GLU A 417 16.68 2.66 -14.93
CA GLU A 417 16.42 3.86 -15.74
C GLU A 417 15.47 3.59 -16.93
N LYS A 418 15.46 2.35 -17.45
CA LYS A 418 14.52 1.89 -18.49
C LYS A 418 13.13 1.55 -17.97
N GLY A 419 12.90 1.63 -16.67
CA GLY A 419 11.59 1.37 -16.06
C GLY A 419 10.52 2.32 -16.61
N THR A 420 9.46 1.77 -17.18
CA THR A 420 8.39 2.54 -17.83
C THR A 420 7.17 2.76 -16.96
N HIS A 421 7.06 2.03 -15.87
CA HIS A 421 5.89 2.02 -14.98
C HIS A 421 6.30 2.05 -13.51
N PHE A 422 5.35 2.41 -12.67
CA PHE A 422 5.48 2.28 -11.21
C PHE A 422 4.16 1.81 -10.59
N ASN A 423 4.20 1.32 -9.34
CA ASN A 423 3.02 0.92 -8.59
C ASN A 423 2.56 2.07 -7.69
N PRO A 424 1.33 2.59 -7.86
CA PRO A 424 0.78 3.64 -7.00
C PRO A 424 0.20 3.08 -5.69
N VAL A 425 0.60 1.89 -5.27
CA VAL A 425 0.01 1.11 -4.15
C VAL A 425 -1.48 0.86 -4.38
N ASP A 426 -1.76 0.17 -5.47
CA ASP A 426 -3.09 -0.26 -5.89
C ASP A 426 -3.01 -1.73 -6.32
N LEU A 427 -3.54 -2.62 -5.50
CA LEU A 427 -3.42 -4.07 -5.73
C LEU A 427 -4.60 -4.85 -5.15
N VAL A 428 -4.71 -6.10 -5.57
CA VAL A 428 -5.69 -7.07 -5.07
C VAL A 428 -4.99 -8.40 -4.80
N CYS A 429 -5.34 -9.04 -3.67
CA CYS A 429 -4.70 -10.27 -3.20
C CYS A 429 -5.72 -11.39 -3.03
N ALA A 430 -5.30 -12.62 -3.34
CA ALA A 430 -5.99 -13.87 -2.99
C ALA A 430 -5.19 -14.58 -1.90
N VAL A 431 -5.81 -14.83 -0.75
CA VAL A 431 -5.12 -15.21 0.49
C VAL A 431 -5.58 -16.56 1.08
N ARG A 432 -6.29 -17.38 0.29
CA ARG A 432 -6.67 -18.74 0.65
C ARG A 432 -6.12 -19.76 -0.33
N ASP A 433 -5.82 -20.96 0.17
CA ASP A 433 -5.44 -22.10 -0.66
C ASP A 433 -6.66 -22.72 -1.37
N TYR A 434 -6.40 -23.69 -2.25
CA TYR A 434 -7.45 -24.39 -3.02
C TYR A 434 -8.38 -25.28 -2.17
N LYS A 435 -8.02 -25.50 -0.89
CA LYS A 435 -8.85 -26.20 0.10
C LYS A 435 -9.65 -25.25 0.99
N GLY A 436 -9.50 -23.94 0.77
CA GLY A 436 -10.20 -22.89 1.52
C GLY A 436 -9.52 -22.45 2.81
N HIS A 437 -8.32 -22.95 3.12
CA HIS A 437 -7.57 -22.52 4.31
C HIS A 437 -6.86 -21.21 4.05
N LYS A 438 -6.80 -20.36 5.07
CA LYS A 438 -6.00 -19.14 5.00
C LYS A 438 -4.51 -19.47 4.91
N PHE A 439 -3.80 -18.77 4.02
CA PHE A 439 -2.35 -18.74 4.10
C PHE A 439 -1.87 -17.95 5.31
N ASP A 440 -0.80 -18.40 5.94
CA ASP A 440 -0.03 -17.61 6.89
C ASP A 440 0.93 -16.71 6.08
N LEU A 441 0.51 -15.47 5.85
CA LEU A 441 1.23 -14.55 4.95
C LEU A 441 2.66 -14.26 5.40
N ALA A 442 2.95 -14.32 6.70
CA ALA A 442 4.29 -14.11 7.23
C ALA A 442 5.32 -15.14 6.71
N LYS A 443 4.87 -16.35 6.35
CA LYS A 443 5.73 -17.39 5.77
C LYS A 443 6.16 -17.12 4.34
N TYR A 444 5.50 -16.19 3.65
CA TYR A 444 5.78 -15.86 2.25
C TYR A 444 6.61 -14.58 2.09
N VAL A 445 6.98 -13.94 3.20
CA VAL A 445 7.85 -12.75 3.19
C VAL A 445 9.29 -13.16 2.94
N ASP A 446 9.91 -12.60 1.91
CA ASP A 446 11.35 -12.72 1.69
C ASP A 446 12.10 -11.68 2.54
N LYS A 447 12.60 -12.10 3.69
CA LYS A 447 13.30 -11.23 4.64
C LYS A 447 14.58 -10.61 4.07
N ALA A 448 15.15 -11.18 3.02
CA ALA A 448 16.36 -10.66 2.38
C ALA A 448 16.09 -9.39 1.53
N THR A 449 14.83 -9.05 1.29
CA THR A 449 14.44 -7.89 0.48
C THR A 449 14.26 -6.60 1.29
N GLY A 450 14.65 -6.57 2.57
CA GLY A 450 14.70 -5.36 3.37
C GLY A 450 15.80 -4.39 2.91
N PHE A 451 15.84 -3.21 3.49
CA PHE A 451 16.92 -2.23 3.30
C PHE A 451 17.11 -1.35 4.54
N ILE A 452 18.23 -0.64 4.58
CA ILE A 452 18.57 0.28 5.68
C ILE A 452 18.37 1.71 5.17
N SER A 453 17.60 2.50 5.91
CA SER A 453 17.44 3.94 5.66
C SER A 453 18.13 4.76 6.74
N TYR A 454 18.63 5.93 6.36
CA TYR A 454 19.30 6.86 7.28
C TYR A 454 18.30 7.94 7.70
N LYS A 455 18.23 8.21 8.99
CA LYS A 455 17.31 9.16 9.61
C LYS A 455 18.09 9.96 10.66
N SER A 456 17.44 10.93 11.27
CA SER A 456 17.97 11.64 12.44
C SER A 456 16.90 11.79 13.52
N LYS A 457 17.33 11.87 14.77
CA LYS A 457 16.49 12.20 15.93
C LYS A 457 17.28 13.03 16.91
N SER A 458 16.72 14.17 17.32
CA SER A 458 17.35 15.08 18.29
C SER A 458 18.79 15.47 17.88
N GLY A 459 19.02 15.69 16.57
CA GLY A 459 20.33 16.06 16.02
C GLY A 459 21.36 14.93 15.94
N LYS A 460 20.97 13.68 16.21
CA LYS A 460 21.82 12.49 16.08
C LYS A 460 21.36 11.63 14.89
N ASP A 461 22.32 11.20 14.08
CA ASP A 461 22.05 10.29 12.98
C ASP A 461 21.78 8.87 13.49
N LEU A 462 20.89 8.18 12.83
CA LEU A 462 20.53 6.81 13.12
C LEU A 462 20.20 6.02 11.85
N LYS A 463 20.31 4.72 11.95
CA LYS A 463 19.88 3.75 10.95
C LYS A 463 18.52 3.18 11.33
N ALA A 464 17.60 3.11 10.36
CA ALA A 464 16.32 2.46 10.49
C ALA A 464 16.24 1.26 9.56
N LEU A 465 15.62 0.19 10.05
CA LEU A 465 15.40 -1.03 9.30
C LEU A 465 14.04 -0.94 8.60
N GLU A 466 14.07 -1.06 7.28
CA GLU A 466 12.86 -1.12 6.44
C GLU A 466 12.65 -2.57 5.99
N LEU A 467 11.63 -3.20 6.53
CA LEU A 467 11.29 -4.60 6.22
C LEU A 467 10.43 -4.69 4.95
N PRO A 468 10.37 -5.87 4.29
CA PRO A 468 9.56 -6.07 3.11
C PRO A 468 8.09 -5.70 3.35
N GLY A 469 7.52 -4.93 2.42
CA GLY A 469 6.16 -4.42 2.52
C GLY A 469 5.09 -5.39 2.02
N LEU A 470 3.83 -4.97 2.08
CA LEU A 470 2.68 -5.72 1.56
C LEU A 470 2.75 -5.98 0.06
N TRP A 471 3.47 -5.17 -0.67
CA TRP A 471 3.52 -5.13 -2.13
C TRP A 471 4.87 -5.52 -2.71
N ASN A 472 5.84 -5.90 -1.90
CA ASN A 472 7.09 -6.47 -2.33
C ASN A 472 7.49 -7.67 -1.48
N GLY A 473 8.02 -8.71 -2.09
CA GLY A 473 8.58 -9.88 -1.42
C GLY A 473 7.61 -10.89 -0.82
N ALA A 474 6.32 -10.56 -0.62
CA ALA A 474 5.42 -11.39 0.17
C ALA A 474 4.60 -12.44 -0.60
N MET A 475 4.25 -12.20 -1.86
CA MET A 475 3.31 -13.02 -2.62
C MET A 475 3.75 -13.23 -4.05
N SER A 476 3.16 -14.22 -4.74
CA SER A 476 3.26 -14.30 -6.19
C SER A 476 2.72 -13.01 -6.82
N CYS A 477 3.56 -12.32 -7.59
CA CYS A 477 3.26 -11.02 -8.13
C CYS A 477 2.88 -11.08 -9.60
N LEU A 478 1.77 -10.45 -9.95
CA LEU A 478 1.32 -10.23 -11.32
C LEU A 478 1.11 -8.74 -11.53
N LEU A 479 1.40 -8.24 -12.71
CA LEU A 479 1.35 -6.82 -13.01
C LEU A 479 0.33 -6.56 -14.13
N TYR A 480 -0.46 -5.51 -13.96
CA TYR A 480 -1.49 -5.08 -14.91
C TYR A 480 -1.37 -3.58 -15.14
N THR A 481 -1.19 -3.12 -16.39
CA THR A 481 -1.15 -1.69 -16.70
C THR A 481 -2.54 -1.09 -16.78
N SER A 482 -2.70 0.08 -16.19
CA SER A 482 -3.90 0.91 -16.30
C SER A 482 -3.50 2.36 -16.59
N PRO A 483 -4.35 3.17 -17.25
CA PRO A 483 -4.12 4.60 -17.31
C PRO A 483 -4.17 5.17 -15.88
N SER A 484 -3.25 6.07 -15.57
CA SER A 484 -3.31 6.84 -14.35
C SER A 484 -4.52 7.78 -14.40
N PRO A 485 -5.27 7.96 -13.29
CA PRO A 485 -6.25 9.05 -13.20
C PRO A 485 -5.64 10.44 -13.47
N ARG A 486 -4.31 10.56 -13.37
CA ARG A 486 -3.57 11.78 -13.73
C ARG A 486 -3.40 11.94 -15.24
N ASP A 487 -3.44 10.85 -16.03
CA ASP A 487 -3.32 10.88 -17.49
C ASP A 487 -4.59 11.37 -18.18
N THR A 488 -5.70 11.46 -17.44
CA THR A 488 -7.02 11.90 -17.91
C THR A 488 -7.38 13.33 -17.49
N ARG A 489 -6.42 14.09 -16.95
CA ARG A 489 -6.60 15.49 -16.52
C ARG A 489 -6.20 16.49 -17.59
#